data_b454640feaccf396919c0123fef85eb6
#
_entry.id   b454640feaccf396919c0123fef85eb6
#
_cell.length_a   1.000
_cell.length_b   1.000
_cell.length_c   1.000
_cell.angle_alpha   90.00
_cell.angle_beta   90.00
_cell.angle_gamma   90.00
#
_symmetry.space_group_name_H-M   'P 1'
#
loop_
_entity.id
_entity.type
_entity.pdbx_description
1 polymer ?
#
loop_
_entity_poly.entity_id
_entity_poly.type
_entity_poly.pdbx_seq_one_letter_code
_entity_poly.pdbx_strand_id
1 'polypeptide(L)'
;VLFFPTITSHFPFNPVPPYQPDWTRAAGADPFDAEAVRAALAQPLDWLDMGAHYVGTVNYVYRWLAGHFRRPEPRETVYVLIGDHQPTANITGEGVPWDVPVHIVSRDPALLERFRALGFTNGLWPDRTVLGELNHLNSLLLTAFGPAAPAP
;
A
#
# COMPACT_ATOMS: atom_id res chain seq x y z
N VAL A 1 -7.77 14.66 6.25
CA VAL A 1 -6.91 13.84 5.38
C VAL A 1 -5.62 13.56 6.12
N LEU A 2 -5.20 12.30 6.15
CA LEU A 2 -3.92 11.86 6.67
C LEU A 2 -3.11 11.31 5.48
N PHE A 3 -1.88 11.76 5.31
CA PHE A 3 -0.92 11.19 4.37
C PHE A 3 0.15 10.41 5.15
N PHE A 4 0.36 9.16 4.80
CA PHE A 4 1.27 8.27 5.50
C PHE A 4 2.13 7.48 4.51
N PRO A 5 3.38 7.89 4.24
CA PRO A 5 4.30 7.12 3.41
C PRO A 5 4.84 5.92 4.19
N THR A 6 4.77 4.73 3.62
CA THR A 6 5.48 3.56 4.12
C THR A 6 6.89 3.55 3.52
N ILE A 7 7.90 3.36 4.35
CA ILE A 7 9.31 3.37 3.89
C ILE A 7 9.94 1.97 3.86
N THR A 8 9.23 0.96 4.33
CA THR A 8 9.78 -0.40 4.45
C THR A 8 10.15 -0.99 3.09
N SER A 9 9.35 -0.68 2.05
CA SER A 9 9.60 -1.14 0.68
C SER A 9 10.54 -0.23 -0.12
N HIS A 10 11.20 0.74 0.54
CA HIS A 10 12.22 1.58 -0.08
C HIS A 10 13.57 0.85 -0.12
N PHE A 11 14.37 1.12 -1.16
CA PHE A 11 15.73 0.59 -1.27
C PHE A 11 16.57 0.98 -0.02
N PRO A 12 17.37 0.07 0.55
CA PRO A 12 17.80 -1.25 0.05
C PRO A 12 16.91 -2.44 0.46
N PHE A 13 15.66 -2.26 0.87
CA PHE A 13 14.68 -3.31 1.24
C PHE A 13 15.09 -4.14 2.46
N ASN A 14 15.91 -3.57 3.33
CA ASN A 14 16.45 -4.22 4.53
C ASN A 14 16.73 -3.17 5.62
N PRO A 15 16.50 -3.49 6.90
CA PRO A 15 15.92 -4.74 7.40
C PRO A 15 14.40 -4.78 7.23
N VAL A 16 13.83 -5.99 7.12
CA VAL A 16 12.38 -6.18 7.27
C VAL A 16 12.07 -6.14 8.76
N PRO A 17 11.26 -5.17 9.25
CA PRO A 17 10.95 -5.07 10.66
C PRO A 17 10.21 -6.30 11.19
N PRO A 18 10.36 -6.68 12.47
CA PRO A 18 9.50 -7.66 13.10
C PRO A 18 8.04 -7.22 13.03
N TYR A 19 7.13 -8.14 12.71
CA TYR A 19 5.71 -7.81 12.70
C TYR A 19 5.15 -7.82 14.14
N GLN A 20 4.53 -6.71 14.56
CA GLN A 20 3.85 -6.61 15.86
C GLN A 20 2.33 -6.73 15.66
N PRO A 21 1.71 -7.86 16.06
CA PRO A 21 0.26 -8.04 15.97
C PRO A 21 -0.55 -7.29 17.04
N ASP A 22 0.07 -6.99 18.16
CA ASP A 22 -0.55 -6.19 19.23
C ASP A 22 -0.37 -4.70 18.93
N TRP A 23 -1.44 -4.08 18.46
CA TRP A 23 -1.45 -2.66 18.08
C TRP A 23 -1.29 -1.71 19.27
N THR A 24 -1.63 -2.12 20.47
CA THR A 24 -1.39 -1.33 21.70
C THR A 24 0.12 -1.28 21.96
N ARG A 25 0.78 -2.43 21.87
CA ARG A 25 2.23 -2.51 21.99
C ARG A 25 2.93 -1.80 20.83
N ALA A 26 2.43 -1.94 19.59
CA ALA A 26 2.99 -1.27 18.41
C ALA A 26 3.00 0.26 18.53
N ALA A 27 2.05 0.84 19.27
CA ALA A 27 1.99 2.28 19.56
C ALA A 27 2.75 2.69 20.82
N GLY A 28 3.33 1.76 21.55
CA GLY A 28 4.08 1.99 22.80
C GLY A 28 5.54 2.35 22.60
N ALA A 29 6.27 2.51 23.69
CA ALA A 29 7.70 2.84 23.69
C ALA A 29 8.57 1.68 23.20
N ASP A 30 8.16 0.42 23.49
CA ASP A 30 8.91 -0.80 23.13
C ASP A 30 8.06 -1.70 22.22
N PRO A 31 7.83 -1.31 20.96
CA PRO A 31 6.92 -1.99 20.04
C PRO A 31 7.38 -3.40 19.67
N PHE A 32 8.67 -3.65 19.69
CA PHE A 32 9.25 -4.91 19.21
C PHE A 32 10.05 -5.61 20.30
N ASP A 33 10.17 -6.92 20.16
CA ASP A 33 11.10 -7.72 20.96
C ASP A 33 12.55 -7.42 20.54
N ALA A 34 13.44 -7.18 21.51
CA ALA A 34 14.82 -6.78 21.26
C ALA A 34 15.62 -7.87 20.53
N GLU A 35 15.30 -9.16 20.74
CA GLU A 35 15.96 -10.26 20.05
C GLU A 35 15.48 -10.33 18.60
N ALA A 36 14.18 -10.14 18.34
CA ALA A 36 13.62 -10.08 17.00
C ALA A 36 14.20 -8.90 16.20
N VAL A 37 14.41 -7.74 16.84
CA VAL A 37 15.08 -6.59 16.20
C VAL A 37 16.52 -6.92 15.85
N ARG A 38 17.29 -7.51 16.79
CA ARG A 38 18.68 -7.92 16.50
C ARG A 38 18.75 -8.94 15.36
N ALA A 39 17.83 -9.91 15.34
CA ALA A 39 17.76 -10.90 14.27
C ALA A 39 17.45 -10.25 12.91
N ALA A 40 16.53 -9.29 12.87
CA ALA A 40 16.21 -8.55 11.65
C ALA A 40 17.41 -7.74 11.13
N LEU A 41 18.12 -7.04 12.04
CA LEU A 41 19.31 -6.25 11.70
C LEU A 41 20.50 -7.11 11.29
N ALA A 42 20.60 -8.35 11.76
CA ALA A 42 21.66 -9.29 11.42
C ALA A 42 21.45 -10.02 10.10
N GLN A 43 20.29 -9.86 9.45
CA GLN A 43 20.04 -10.50 8.15
C GLN A 43 20.99 -9.93 7.09
N PRO A 44 21.75 -10.80 6.39
CA PRO A 44 22.62 -10.34 5.32
C PRO A 44 21.81 -9.78 4.17
N LEU A 45 22.31 -8.74 3.55
CA LEU A 45 21.76 -8.17 2.34
C LEU A 45 22.50 -8.74 1.13
N ASP A 46 21.77 -9.42 0.25
CA ASP A 46 22.32 -9.86 -1.03
C ASP A 46 22.16 -8.75 -2.07
N TRP A 47 23.26 -8.05 -2.35
CA TRP A 47 23.29 -6.96 -3.32
C TRP A 47 23.16 -7.42 -4.78
N LEU A 48 23.37 -8.73 -5.05
CA LEU A 48 23.25 -9.30 -6.39
C LEU A 48 21.83 -9.81 -6.66
N ASP A 49 21.10 -10.20 -5.61
CA ASP A 49 19.70 -10.60 -5.70
C ASP A 49 18.85 -9.87 -4.65
N MET A 50 18.41 -8.68 -5.01
CA MET A 50 17.54 -7.84 -4.18
C MET A 50 16.05 -8.23 -4.28
N GLY A 51 15.68 -9.11 -5.22
CA GLY A 51 14.29 -9.47 -5.49
C GLY A 51 13.60 -10.09 -4.27
N ALA A 52 14.25 -11.03 -3.60
CA ALA A 52 13.74 -11.68 -2.40
C ALA A 52 13.52 -10.67 -1.26
N HIS A 53 14.44 -9.72 -1.08
CA HIS A 53 14.35 -8.65 -0.08
C HIS A 53 13.16 -7.72 -0.38
N TYR A 54 13.02 -7.29 -1.64
CA TYR A 54 11.89 -6.46 -2.06
C TYR A 54 10.53 -7.16 -1.79
N VAL A 55 10.39 -8.42 -2.21
CA VAL A 55 9.17 -9.22 -1.96
C VAL A 55 8.91 -9.34 -0.45
N GLY A 56 9.94 -9.54 0.36
CA GLY A 56 9.83 -9.60 1.82
C GLY A 56 9.28 -8.31 2.41
N THR A 57 9.77 -7.16 1.97
CA THR A 57 9.30 -5.84 2.45
C THR A 57 7.89 -5.52 1.99
N VAL A 58 7.53 -5.82 0.74
CA VAL A 58 6.16 -5.65 0.24
C VAL A 58 5.19 -6.55 0.99
N ASN A 59 5.56 -7.81 1.25
CA ASN A 59 4.75 -8.73 2.05
C ASN A 59 4.55 -8.21 3.48
N TYR A 60 5.59 -7.61 4.08
CA TYR A 60 5.47 -6.97 5.39
C TYR A 60 4.44 -5.84 5.36
N VAL A 61 4.48 -4.95 4.35
CA VAL A 61 3.51 -3.85 4.19
C VAL A 61 2.09 -4.37 4.06
N TYR A 62 1.85 -5.37 3.21
CA TYR A 62 0.52 -5.97 3.07
C TYR A 62 0.04 -6.65 4.35
N ARG A 63 0.92 -7.33 5.07
CA ARG A 63 0.60 -7.93 6.37
C ARG A 63 0.23 -6.88 7.40
N TRP A 64 0.94 -5.76 7.42
CA TRP A 64 0.65 -4.61 8.27
C TRP A 64 -0.73 -4.01 7.94
N LEU A 65 -1.00 -3.75 6.66
CA LEU A 65 -2.30 -3.26 6.18
C LEU A 65 -3.43 -4.22 6.55
N ALA A 66 -3.25 -5.51 6.34
CA ALA A 66 -4.24 -6.52 6.71
C ALA A 66 -4.54 -6.53 8.23
N GLY A 67 -3.53 -6.33 9.06
CA GLY A 67 -3.69 -6.15 10.51
C GLY A 67 -4.44 -4.86 10.84
N HIS A 68 -4.09 -3.77 10.19
CA HIS A 68 -4.71 -2.47 10.37
C HIS A 68 -6.20 -2.50 10.02
N PHE A 69 -6.58 -3.04 8.87
CA PHE A 69 -7.98 -3.08 8.41
C PHE A 69 -8.90 -4.00 9.24
N ARG A 70 -8.34 -4.90 10.03
CA ARG A 70 -9.11 -5.72 11.00
C ARG A 70 -9.47 -4.98 12.28
N ARG A 71 -8.85 -3.83 12.52
CA ARG A 71 -9.15 -3.03 13.71
C ARG A 71 -10.52 -2.39 13.59
N PRO A 72 -11.22 -2.18 14.73
CA PRO A 72 -12.43 -1.37 14.74
C PRO A 72 -12.11 0.06 14.27
N GLU A 73 -12.85 0.54 13.31
CA GLU A 73 -12.77 1.93 12.84
C GLU A 73 -13.84 2.75 13.56
N PRO A 74 -13.46 3.77 14.33
CA PRO A 74 -14.43 4.62 15.05
C PRO A 74 -15.15 5.61 14.12
N ARG A 75 -14.68 5.74 12.88
CA ARG A 75 -15.22 6.65 11.85
C ARG A 75 -15.23 5.95 10.50
N GLU A 76 -16.11 6.39 9.63
CA GLU A 76 -16.02 6.01 8.22
C GLU A 76 -14.72 6.53 7.64
N THR A 77 -13.90 5.59 7.17
CA THR A 77 -12.57 5.88 6.65
C THR A 77 -12.44 5.30 5.26
N VAL A 78 -11.87 6.09 4.38
CA VAL A 78 -11.49 5.66 3.04
C VAL A 78 -9.97 5.66 2.96
N TYR A 79 -9.42 4.53 2.53
CA TYR A 79 -7.99 4.42 2.29
C TYR A 79 -7.73 4.44 0.79
N VAL A 80 -6.78 5.28 0.40
CA VAL A 80 -6.23 5.31 -0.95
C VAL A 80 -4.78 4.82 -0.85
N LEU A 81 -4.52 3.61 -1.36
CA LEU A 81 -3.19 3.02 -1.35
C LEU A 81 -2.60 3.20 -2.74
N ILE A 82 -1.42 3.78 -2.81
CA ILE A 82 -0.78 4.16 -4.08
C ILE A 82 0.67 3.68 -4.04
N GLY A 83 1.10 3.00 -5.11
CA GLY A 83 2.52 2.89 -5.40
C GLY A 83 3.04 4.23 -5.92
N ASP A 84 4.17 4.69 -5.41
CA ASP A 84 4.75 5.97 -5.83
C ASP A 84 5.59 5.83 -7.11
N HIS A 85 6.29 4.72 -7.26
CA HIS A 85 7.08 4.36 -8.45
C HIS A 85 7.45 2.88 -8.45
N GLN A 86 8.00 2.41 -9.54
CA GLN A 86 8.58 1.07 -9.66
C GLN A 86 9.87 0.95 -8.84
N PRO A 87 10.21 -0.23 -8.32
CA PRO A 87 11.55 -0.49 -7.80
C PRO A 87 12.59 -0.42 -8.94
N THR A 88 13.85 -0.49 -8.55
CA THR A 88 14.99 -0.40 -9.47
C THR A 88 14.99 -1.53 -10.52
N ALA A 89 15.56 -1.28 -11.69
CA ALA A 89 15.54 -2.20 -12.84
C ALA A 89 16.16 -3.59 -12.55
N ASN A 90 17.05 -3.70 -11.57
CA ASN A 90 17.58 -5.01 -11.14
C ASN A 90 16.51 -5.89 -10.46
N ILE A 91 15.34 -5.34 -10.12
CA ILE A 91 14.20 -6.09 -9.57
C ILE A 91 13.12 -6.27 -10.63
N THR A 92 12.74 -5.19 -11.31
CA THR A 92 11.65 -5.22 -12.29
C THR A 92 12.05 -5.72 -13.67
N GLY A 93 13.34 -5.67 -14.00
CA GLY A 93 13.82 -5.77 -15.37
C GLY A 93 13.81 -4.42 -16.09
N GLU A 94 14.47 -4.36 -17.25
CA GLU A 94 14.49 -3.19 -18.10
C GLU A 94 13.24 -3.13 -19.00
N GLY A 95 12.79 -1.93 -19.33
CA GLY A 95 11.71 -1.70 -20.31
C GLY A 95 10.31 -2.06 -19.80
N VAL A 96 10.13 -2.32 -18.52
CA VAL A 96 8.79 -2.54 -17.95
C VAL A 96 8.00 -1.23 -17.86
N PRO A 97 6.66 -1.27 -17.94
CA PRO A 97 5.83 -0.10 -17.73
C PRO A 97 6.05 0.53 -16.34
N TRP A 98 5.95 1.85 -16.27
CA TRP A 98 6.04 2.61 -15.02
C TRP A 98 4.72 2.67 -14.25
N ASP A 99 3.77 1.84 -14.62
CA ASP A 99 2.45 1.78 -14.00
C ASP A 99 2.55 1.38 -12.53
N VAL A 100 1.75 2.02 -11.70
CA VAL A 100 1.66 1.73 -10.27
C VAL A 100 0.23 1.38 -9.90
N PRO A 101 0.02 0.45 -8.95
CA PRO A 101 -1.32 0.13 -8.50
C PRO A 101 -1.90 1.25 -7.63
N VAL A 102 -3.21 1.47 -7.78
CA VAL A 102 -4.01 2.31 -6.89
C VAL A 102 -5.17 1.49 -6.36
N HIS A 103 -5.29 1.37 -5.05
CA HIS A 103 -6.39 0.67 -4.40
C HIS A 103 -7.23 1.64 -3.57
N ILE A 104 -8.54 1.52 -3.71
CA ILE A 104 -9.52 2.24 -2.87
C ILE A 104 -10.14 1.22 -1.93
N VAL A 105 -9.98 1.45 -0.62
CA VAL A 105 -10.55 0.58 0.41
C VAL A 105 -11.55 1.39 1.23
N SER A 106 -12.80 0.95 1.24
CA SER A 106 -13.89 1.58 1.97
C SER A 106 -14.92 0.53 2.41
N ARG A 107 -15.65 0.82 3.47
CA ARG A 107 -16.83 0.06 3.87
C ARG A 107 -18.14 0.61 3.27
N ASP A 108 -18.06 1.75 2.61
CA ASP A 108 -19.19 2.36 1.89
C ASP A 108 -19.32 1.78 0.48
N PRO A 109 -20.30 0.91 0.21
CA PRO A 109 -20.48 0.32 -1.11
C PRO A 109 -20.91 1.36 -2.16
N ALA A 110 -21.62 2.43 -1.76
CA ALA A 110 -22.04 3.46 -2.70
C ALA A 110 -20.85 4.28 -3.20
N LEU A 111 -19.88 4.56 -2.33
CA LEU A 111 -18.63 5.18 -2.74
C LEU A 111 -17.82 4.27 -3.66
N LEU A 112 -17.72 2.97 -3.35
CA LEU A 112 -17.00 2.02 -4.20
C LEU A 112 -17.65 1.91 -5.59
N GLU A 113 -18.98 2.03 -5.68
CA GLU A 113 -19.68 2.04 -6.97
C GLU A 113 -19.30 3.26 -7.82
N ARG A 114 -19.09 4.43 -7.21
CA ARG A 114 -18.63 5.61 -7.93
C ARG A 114 -17.24 5.39 -8.52
N PHE A 115 -16.34 4.74 -7.79
CA PHE A 115 -15.01 4.38 -8.31
C PHE A 115 -15.12 3.36 -9.46
N ARG A 116 -16.03 2.38 -9.35
CA ARG A 116 -16.28 1.45 -10.46
C ARG A 116 -16.76 2.15 -11.73
N ALA A 117 -17.64 3.12 -11.58
CA ALA A 117 -18.09 3.94 -12.71
C ALA A 117 -16.97 4.76 -13.35
N LEU A 118 -15.86 5.00 -12.63
CA LEU A 118 -14.64 5.65 -13.12
C LEU A 118 -13.60 4.66 -13.68
N GLY A 119 -13.94 3.36 -13.76
CA GLY A 119 -13.08 2.34 -14.35
C GLY A 119 -12.27 1.50 -13.36
N PHE A 120 -12.43 1.71 -12.05
CA PHE A 120 -11.79 0.83 -11.06
C PHE A 120 -12.45 -0.53 -11.04
N THR A 121 -11.64 -1.59 -10.87
CA THR A 121 -12.09 -2.97 -10.79
C THR A 121 -12.15 -3.49 -9.35
N ASN A 122 -12.92 -4.54 -9.11
CA ASN A 122 -13.02 -5.13 -7.78
C ASN A 122 -11.82 -6.02 -7.47
N GLY A 123 -11.42 -6.01 -6.21
CA GLY A 123 -10.41 -6.93 -5.69
C GLY A 123 -9.03 -6.30 -5.57
N LEU A 124 -8.06 -7.13 -5.15
CA LEU A 124 -6.68 -6.69 -4.91
C LEU A 124 -5.78 -6.82 -6.15
N TRP A 125 -6.20 -7.62 -7.12
CA TRP A 125 -5.44 -7.79 -8.36
C TRP A 125 -5.86 -6.70 -9.33
N PRO A 126 -4.98 -5.73 -9.63
CA PRO A 126 -5.26 -4.77 -10.67
C PRO A 126 -5.38 -5.54 -11.99
N ASP A 127 -6.41 -5.26 -12.78
CA ASP A 127 -6.36 -5.63 -14.17
C ASP A 127 -5.26 -4.82 -14.86
N ARG A 128 -4.91 -5.17 -16.08
CA ARG A 128 -3.84 -4.47 -16.82
C ARG A 128 -4.32 -3.17 -17.48
N THR A 129 -5.49 -2.68 -17.11
CA THR A 129 -6.05 -1.45 -17.66
C THR A 129 -5.44 -0.26 -16.96
N VAL A 130 -4.72 0.57 -17.69
CA VAL A 130 -4.20 1.84 -17.20
C VAL A 130 -5.32 2.87 -17.27
N LEU A 131 -5.75 3.40 -16.14
CA LEU A 131 -6.82 4.40 -16.05
C LEU A 131 -6.35 5.80 -16.48
N GLY A 132 -5.05 6.04 -16.46
CA GLY A 132 -4.46 7.31 -16.83
C GLY A 132 -3.14 7.57 -16.11
N GLU A 133 -2.58 8.73 -16.32
CA GLU A 133 -1.38 9.18 -15.62
C GLU A 133 -1.70 9.47 -14.14
N LEU A 134 -0.71 9.31 -13.27
CA LEU A 134 -0.91 9.45 -11.81
C LEU A 134 -1.41 10.85 -11.40
N ASN A 135 -1.07 11.90 -12.14
CA ASN A 135 -1.59 13.25 -11.92
C ASN A 135 -3.11 13.36 -12.13
N HIS A 136 -3.72 12.48 -12.93
CA HIS A 136 -5.17 12.43 -13.13
C HIS A 136 -5.91 11.81 -11.93
N LEU A 137 -5.22 11.09 -11.05
CA LEU A 137 -5.82 10.50 -9.86
C LEU A 137 -6.54 11.54 -9.01
N ASN A 138 -5.97 12.74 -8.88
CA ASN A 138 -6.63 13.83 -8.14
C ASN A 138 -8.03 14.16 -8.70
N SER A 139 -8.15 14.25 -10.01
CA SER A 139 -9.45 14.50 -10.67
C SER A 139 -10.43 13.36 -10.47
N LEU A 140 -9.95 12.10 -10.51
CA LEU A 140 -10.79 10.92 -10.25
C LEU A 140 -11.29 10.92 -8.79
N LEU A 141 -10.42 11.23 -7.83
CA LEU A 141 -10.77 11.34 -6.42
C LEU A 141 -11.80 12.45 -6.20
N LEU A 142 -11.59 13.64 -6.75
CA LEU A 142 -12.53 14.76 -6.65
C LEU A 142 -13.89 14.42 -7.26
N THR A 143 -13.92 13.70 -8.37
CA THR A 143 -15.16 13.22 -8.99
C THR A 143 -15.87 12.20 -8.12
N ALA A 144 -15.16 11.23 -7.59
CA ALA A 144 -15.74 10.18 -6.74
C ALA A 144 -16.26 10.71 -5.40
N PHE A 145 -15.56 11.68 -4.78
CA PHE A 145 -15.96 12.29 -3.51
C PHE A 145 -16.92 13.47 -3.68
N GLY A 146 -17.06 13.99 -4.90
CA GLY A 146 -17.95 15.11 -5.20
C GLY A 146 -19.44 14.77 -4.99
N PRO A 147 -20.33 15.77 -5.08
CA PRO A 147 -21.76 15.52 -5.05
C PRO A 147 -22.16 14.58 -6.18
N ALA A 148 -23.13 13.69 -5.91
CA ALA A 148 -23.68 12.85 -6.97
C ALA A 148 -24.23 13.76 -8.08
N ALA A 149 -23.97 13.39 -9.36
CA ALA A 149 -24.62 14.08 -10.45
C ALA A 149 -26.14 14.06 -10.24
N PRO A 150 -26.86 15.15 -10.50
CA PRO A 150 -28.32 15.13 -10.42
C PRO A 150 -28.84 14.01 -11.33
N ALA A 151 -29.81 13.23 -10.81
CA ALA A 151 -30.46 12.21 -11.61
C ALA A 151 -31.11 12.88 -12.86
N PRO A 152 -31.04 12.23 -14.02
CA PRO A 152 -31.62 12.76 -15.26
C PRO A 152 -33.16 12.95 -15.15
#